data_9ba02060be712eed34d50efc95074535
#
_entry.id   9ba02060be712eed34d50efc95074535
#
_cell.length_a   1.000
_cell.length_b   1.000
_cell.length_c   1.000
_cell.angle_alpha   90.00
_cell.angle_beta   90.00
_cell.angle_gamma   90.00
#
_symmetry.space_group_name_H-M   'P 1'
#
loop_
_entity.id
_entity.type
_entity.pdbx_description
1 polymer ?
#
loop_
_entity_poly.entity_id
_entity_poly.type
_entity_poly.pdbx_seq_one_letter_code
_entity_poly.pdbx_strand_id
1 'polypeptide(L)'
;LNGQYRRPTGIVGRIIAGRMAQQHQPENAWTVSLLHVQPSDHILEIGFGPGTTIQRLAMLTSEGHVTGIDYSSTMVSLASRRNARAIKAGRVKLCRGNVVNLPFANHTFDKVLSIHTLYFWQEPLRALAEIQRVLKPGGTLALTILPREKWPGGGTGTEYCIVYSGDDVVKLMLDAGFTSAHVEPCPLPTQFRELSVIGIK
;
A
#
# COMPACT_ATOMS: atom_id res chain seq x y z
N LEU A 1 7.10 11.32 18.28
CA LEU A 1 7.06 11.35 16.79
C LEU A 1 6.65 9.99 16.18
N ASN A 2 7.06 8.85 16.77
CA ASN A 2 6.80 7.50 16.19
C ASN A 2 5.30 7.19 15.97
N GLY A 3 4.40 7.63 16.87
CA GLY A 3 2.95 7.45 16.68
C GLY A 3 2.36 8.19 15.48
N GLN A 4 2.99 9.28 15.03
CA GLN A 4 2.53 10.07 13.90
C GLN A 4 2.82 9.42 12.53
N TYR A 5 3.81 8.53 12.44
CA TYR A 5 4.05 7.76 11.21
C TYR A 5 3.01 6.67 11.03
N ARG A 6 2.56 6.03 12.12
CA ARG A 6 1.50 5.02 12.11
C ARG A 6 0.11 5.60 11.90
N ARG A 7 -0.20 6.72 12.58
CA ARG A 7 -1.50 7.37 12.54
C ARG A 7 -1.34 8.90 12.58
N PRO A 8 -1.05 9.52 11.45
CA PRO A 8 -0.93 10.98 11.39
C PRO A 8 -2.23 11.65 11.82
N THR A 9 -2.15 12.59 12.78
CA THR A 9 -3.29 13.34 13.29
C THR A 9 -2.98 14.83 13.38
N GLY A 10 -4.01 15.67 13.22
CA GLY A 10 -3.90 17.12 13.36
C GLY A 10 -2.97 17.81 12.35
N ILE A 11 -2.48 19.01 12.68
CA ILE A 11 -1.64 19.84 11.81
C ILE A 11 -0.27 19.19 11.61
N VAL A 12 0.32 18.63 12.67
CA VAL A 12 1.63 17.96 12.60
C VAL A 12 1.56 16.75 11.65
N GLY A 13 0.49 15.96 11.73
CA GLY A 13 0.28 14.83 10.82
C GLY A 13 0.17 15.26 9.36
N ARG A 14 -0.42 16.42 9.07
CA ARG A 14 -0.50 16.99 7.70
C ARG A 14 0.86 17.39 7.15
N ILE A 15 1.72 18.01 7.97
CA ILE A 15 3.07 18.43 7.56
C ILE A 15 3.94 17.18 7.28
N ILE A 16 3.89 16.20 8.17
CA ILE A 16 4.63 14.93 8.01
C ILE A 16 4.16 14.23 6.73
N ALA A 17 2.84 14.10 6.51
CA ALA A 17 2.28 13.49 5.32
C ALA A 17 2.69 14.22 4.02
N GLY A 18 2.77 15.56 4.03
CA GLY A 18 3.23 16.34 2.88
C GLY A 18 4.68 16.06 2.51
N ARG A 19 5.58 15.98 3.50
CA ARG A 19 7.00 15.63 3.31
C ARG A 19 7.16 14.19 2.82
N MET A 20 6.49 13.23 3.45
CA MET A 20 6.52 11.83 3.03
C MET A 20 6.04 11.65 1.58
N ALA A 21 4.97 12.38 1.19
CA ALA A 21 4.45 12.33 -0.17
C ALA A 21 5.47 12.75 -1.24
N GLN A 22 6.37 13.68 -0.92
CA GLN A 22 7.42 14.12 -1.85
C GLN A 22 8.62 13.18 -1.85
N GLN A 23 9.03 12.69 -0.69
CA GLN A 23 10.20 11.82 -0.54
C GLN A 23 10.02 10.45 -1.21
N HIS A 24 8.80 9.89 -1.16
CA HIS A 24 8.50 8.53 -1.64
C HIS A 24 7.92 8.49 -3.08
N GLN A 25 8.05 9.56 -3.86
CA GLN A 25 7.53 9.57 -5.24
C GLN A 25 8.21 8.54 -6.17
N PRO A 26 9.55 8.36 -6.17
CA PRO A 26 10.18 7.39 -7.04
C PRO A 26 9.74 5.95 -6.74
N GLU A 27 9.69 5.57 -5.46
CA GLU A 27 9.29 4.24 -5.01
C GLU A 27 7.82 3.96 -5.33
N ASN A 28 6.95 4.95 -5.12
CA ASN A 28 5.53 4.84 -5.46
C ASN A 28 5.34 4.62 -6.97
N ALA A 29 6.09 5.35 -7.80
CA ALA A 29 6.02 5.20 -9.24
C ALA A 29 6.51 3.82 -9.69
N TRP A 30 7.59 3.35 -9.09
CA TRP A 30 8.14 2.04 -9.36
C TRP A 30 7.20 0.92 -8.91
N THR A 31 6.65 0.98 -7.68
CA THR A 31 5.66 -0.01 -7.22
C THR A 31 4.46 -0.12 -8.16
N VAL A 32 3.95 1.02 -8.62
CA VAL A 32 2.85 1.05 -9.60
C VAL A 32 3.26 0.38 -10.92
N SER A 33 4.52 0.56 -11.39
CA SER A 33 5.00 -0.06 -12.62
C SER A 33 5.04 -1.59 -12.54
N LEU A 34 5.33 -2.16 -11.37
CA LEU A 34 5.34 -3.61 -11.14
C LEU A 34 3.96 -4.27 -11.29
N LEU A 35 2.90 -3.50 -11.12
CA LEU A 35 1.53 -4.02 -11.27
C LEU A 35 1.07 -4.18 -12.71
N HIS A 36 1.78 -3.61 -13.70
CA HIS A 36 1.37 -3.63 -15.10
C HIS A 36 -0.10 -3.23 -15.29
N VAL A 37 -0.47 -2.09 -14.69
CA VAL A 37 -1.85 -1.60 -14.62
C VAL A 37 -2.48 -1.48 -16.00
N GLN A 38 -3.67 -2.08 -16.16
CA GLN A 38 -4.48 -1.97 -17.37
C GLN A 38 -5.57 -0.90 -17.18
N PRO A 39 -6.03 -0.27 -18.27
CA PRO A 39 -7.08 0.77 -18.21
C PRO A 39 -8.36 0.33 -17.49
N SER A 40 -8.74 -0.94 -17.60
CA SER A 40 -9.96 -1.52 -17.02
C SER A 40 -9.79 -2.10 -15.62
N ASP A 41 -8.59 -2.07 -15.01
CA ASP A 41 -8.33 -2.68 -13.72
C ASP A 41 -9.14 -2.03 -12.58
N HIS A 42 -9.63 -2.86 -11.67
CA HIS A 42 -10.12 -2.44 -10.36
C HIS A 42 -8.97 -2.61 -9.35
N ILE A 43 -8.46 -1.50 -8.84
CA ILE A 43 -7.26 -1.48 -7.99
C ILE A 43 -7.60 -1.06 -6.56
N LEU A 44 -7.03 -1.74 -5.58
CA LEU A 44 -7.07 -1.35 -4.17
C LEU A 44 -5.70 -0.88 -3.69
N GLU A 45 -5.62 0.32 -3.12
CA GLU A 45 -4.45 0.76 -2.34
C GLU A 45 -4.75 0.70 -0.84
N ILE A 46 -3.88 0.03 -0.09
CA ILE A 46 -3.96 -0.11 1.37
C ILE A 46 -2.96 0.82 2.02
N GLY A 47 -3.45 1.72 2.89
CA GLY A 47 -2.63 2.74 3.55
C GLY A 47 -2.19 3.85 2.58
N PHE A 48 -3.13 4.39 1.83
CA PHE A 48 -2.88 5.35 0.75
C PHE A 48 -2.30 6.70 1.20
N GLY A 49 -2.23 6.97 2.52
CA GLY A 49 -1.68 8.21 3.05
C GLY A 49 -2.33 9.46 2.43
N PRO A 50 -1.53 10.45 1.94
CA PRO A 50 -2.07 11.67 1.34
C PRO A 50 -2.63 11.49 -0.08
N GLY A 51 -2.69 10.26 -0.62
CA GLY A 51 -3.37 9.89 -1.86
C GLY A 51 -2.64 10.27 -3.15
N THR A 52 -1.31 10.34 -3.14
CA THR A 52 -0.51 10.61 -4.35
C THR A 52 -0.51 9.43 -5.31
N THR A 53 -0.39 8.21 -4.79
CA THR A 53 -0.46 6.98 -5.60
C THR A 53 -1.87 6.75 -6.14
N ILE A 54 -2.92 7.00 -5.34
CA ILE A 54 -4.32 7.01 -5.81
C ILE A 54 -4.47 7.92 -7.04
N GLN A 55 -3.90 9.13 -6.99
CA GLN A 55 -3.97 10.08 -8.12
C GLN A 55 -3.32 9.52 -9.38
N ARG A 56 -2.14 8.90 -9.24
CA ARG A 56 -1.42 8.25 -10.34
C ARG A 56 -2.22 7.07 -10.93
N LEU A 57 -2.73 6.20 -10.07
CA LEU A 57 -3.54 5.05 -10.48
C LEU A 57 -4.80 5.50 -11.23
N ALA A 58 -5.51 6.54 -10.74
CA ALA A 58 -6.69 7.08 -11.40
C ALA A 58 -6.41 7.69 -12.79
N MET A 59 -5.17 8.03 -13.12
CA MET A 59 -4.78 8.44 -14.47
C MET A 59 -4.53 7.22 -15.38
N LEU A 60 -4.11 6.10 -14.84
CA LEU A 60 -3.82 4.88 -15.59
C LEU A 60 -5.08 4.03 -15.82
N THR A 61 -6.04 4.05 -14.89
CA THR A 61 -7.30 3.29 -14.99
C THR A 61 -8.42 4.16 -15.57
N SER A 62 -8.39 4.41 -16.89
CA SER A 62 -9.38 5.27 -17.56
C SER A 62 -10.79 4.68 -17.60
N GLU A 63 -10.92 3.36 -17.62
CA GLU A 63 -12.15 2.57 -17.71
C GLU A 63 -12.46 1.80 -16.42
N GLY A 64 -11.45 1.62 -15.56
CA GLY A 64 -11.53 0.91 -14.29
C GLY A 64 -11.80 1.83 -13.10
N HIS A 65 -11.53 1.31 -11.90
CA HIS A 65 -11.77 2.01 -10.64
C HIS A 65 -10.60 1.86 -9.69
N VAL A 66 -10.32 2.93 -8.95
CA VAL A 66 -9.34 2.91 -7.84
C VAL A 66 -10.07 3.05 -6.51
N THR A 67 -9.86 2.10 -5.63
CA THR A 67 -10.33 2.15 -4.25
C THR A 67 -9.15 2.32 -3.31
N GLY A 68 -9.29 3.15 -2.29
CA GLY A 68 -8.29 3.28 -1.23
C GLY A 68 -8.87 3.05 0.15
N ILE A 69 -8.13 2.37 1.01
CA ILE A 69 -8.46 2.22 2.43
C ILE A 69 -7.29 2.69 3.29
N ASP A 70 -7.57 3.52 4.29
CA ASP A 70 -6.57 4.02 5.24
C ASP A 70 -7.15 4.05 6.66
N TYR A 71 -6.32 3.76 7.65
CA TYR A 71 -6.75 3.77 9.06
C TYR A 71 -6.95 5.19 9.61
N SER A 72 -6.25 6.18 9.06
CA SER A 72 -6.27 7.58 9.49
C SER A 72 -7.37 8.40 8.81
N SER A 73 -8.33 8.92 9.58
CA SER A 73 -9.32 9.87 9.07
C SER A 73 -8.72 11.14 8.49
N THR A 74 -7.55 11.57 9.01
CA THR A 74 -6.79 12.70 8.48
C THR A 74 -6.29 12.42 7.06
N MET A 75 -5.76 11.22 6.82
CA MET A 75 -5.30 10.81 5.48
C MET A 75 -6.46 10.69 4.51
N VAL A 76 -7.58 10.08 4.93
CA VAL A 76 -8.80 10.05 4.12
C VAL A 76 -9.23 11.46 3.70
N SER A 77 -9.26 12.42 4.62
CA SER A 77 -9.63 13.81 4.31
C SER A 77 -8.66 14.48 3.33
N LEU A 78 -7.35 14.29 3.50
CA LEU A 78 -6.33 14.87 2.63
C LEU A 78 -6.39 14.27 1.22
N ALA A 79 -6.45 12.94 1.13
CA ALA A 79 -6.53 12.22 -0.13
C ALA A 79 -7.82 12.53 -0.89
N SER A 80 -8.95 12.68 -0.18
CA SER A 80 -10.22 13.05 -0.81
C SER A 80 -10.17 14.44 -1.45
N ARG A 81 -9.52 15.40 -0.81
CA ARG A 81 -9.32 16.75 -1.39
C ARG A 81 -8.41 16.68 -2.62
N ARG A 82 -7.31 15.93 -2.55
CA ARG A 82 -6.36 15.76 -3.65
C ARG A 82 -7.02 15.12 -4.87
N ASN A 83 -7.86 14.11 -4.65
CA ASN A 83 -8.48 13.29 -5.69
C ASN A 83 -9.94 13.70 -6.00
N ALA A 84 -10.38 14.90 -5.58
CA ALA A 84 -11.77 15.33 -5.64
C ALA A 84 -12.40 15.20 -7.04
N ARG A 85 -11.65 15.51 -8.11
CA ARG A 85 -12.12 15.38 -9.50
C ARG A 85 -12.40 13.93 -9.87
N ALA A 86 -11.50 13.01 -9.55
CA ALA A 86 -11.64 11.59 -9.84
C ALA A 86 -12.75 10.95 -8.98
N ILE A 87 -12.92 11.39 -7.74
CA ILE A 87 -14.03 10.96 -6.86
C ILE A 87 -15.36 11.45 -7.43
N LYS A 88 -15.47 12.73 -7.83
CA LYS A 88 -16.69 13.27 -8.44
C LYS A 88 -17.06 12.55 -9.76
N ALA A 89 -16.06 12.11 -10.52
CA ALA A 89 -16.23 11.33 -11.75
C ALA A 89 -16.54 9.83 -11.48
N GLY A 90 -16.66 9.39 -10.22
CA GLY A 90 -16.94 7.98 -9.85
C GLY A 90 -15.76 7.02 -10.06
N ARG A 91 -14.57 7.51 -10.44
CA ARG A 91 -13.39 6.65 -10.71
C ARG A 91 -12.55 6.32 -9.49
N VAL A 92 -12.71 7.08 -8.40
CA VAL A 92 -11.98 6.88 -7.14
C VAL A 92 -12.96 6.79 -5.98
N LYS A 93 -12.79 5.79 -5.13
CA LYS A 93 -13.50 5.65 -3.85
C LYS A 93 -12.48 5.53 -2.71
N LEU A 94 -12.59 6.39 -1.71
CA LEU A 94 -11.72 6.36 -0.53
C LEU A 94 -12.55 6.11 0.73
N CYS A 95 -12.07 5.23 1.58
CA CYS A 95 -12.74 4.93 2.85
C CYS A 95 -11.71 4.80 3.99
N ARG A 96 -12.22 4.99 5.21
CA ARG A 96 -11.49 4.67 6.42
C ARG A 96 -11.74 3.21 6.79
N GLY A 97 -10.69 2.46 7.13
CA GLY A 97 -10.85 1.08 7.58
C GLY A 97 -9.54 0.44 8.04
N ASN A 98 -9.63 -0.85 8.35
CA ASN A 98 -8.50 -1.65 8.79
C ASN A 98 -8.30 -2.81 7.82
N VAL A 99 -7.07 -3.07 7.43
CA VAL A 99 -6.69 -4.13 6.50
C VAL A 99 -7.07 -5.54 6.97
N VAL A 100 -7.15 -5.77 8.29
CA VAL A 100 -7.55 -7.08 8.86
C VAL A 100 -9.06 -7.38 8.74
N ASN A 101 -9.84 -6.45 8.21
CA ASN A 101 -11.27 -6.60 7.94
C ASN A 101 -11.68 -5.67 6.82
N LEU A 102 -11.43 -6.08 5.58
CA LEU A 102 -11.71 -5.29 4.39
C LEU A 102 -13.21 -5.32 4.05
N PRO A 103 -13.87 -4.15 3.94
CA PRO A 103 -15.31 -4.08 3.67
C PRO A 103 -15.64 -4.26 2.18
N PHE A 104 -14.99 -5.24 1.55
CA PHE A 104 -15.15 -5.54 0.13
C PHE A 104 -15.51 -7.01 -0.07
N ALA A 105 -16.25 -7.31 -1.13
CA ALA A 105 -16.59 -8.66 -1.52
C ALA A 105 -15.34 -9.45 -1.97
N ASN A 106 -15.45 -10.77 -1.96
CA ASN A 106 -14.43 -11.64 -2.53
C ASN A 106 -14.23 -11.32 -4.02
N HIS A 107 -13.01 -11.50 -4.52
CA HIS A 107 -12.72 -11.42 -5.97
C HIS A 107 -13.13 -10.08 -6.61
N THR A 108 -12.91 -8.97 -5.89
CA THR A 108 -13.30 -7.62 -6.35
C THR A 108 -12.21 -6.94 -7.17
N PHE A 109 -10.94 -7.11 -6.77
CA PHE A 109 -9.83 -6.34 -7.31
C PHE A 109 -8.93 -7.18 -8.21
N ASP A 110 -8.49 -6.57 -9.32
CA ASP A 110 -7.48 -7.15 -10.20
C ASP A 110 -6.08 -6.98 -9.61
N LYS A 111 -5.84 -5.84 -8.96
CA LYS A 111 -4.55 -5.46 -8.38
C LYS A 111 -4.75 -4.89 -6.98
N VAL A 112 -3.83 -5.21 -6.08
CA VAL A 112 -3.72 -4.58 -4.77
C VAL A 112 -2.30 -4.09 -4.58
N LEU A 113 -2.13 -2.92 -3.95
CA LEU A 113 -0.81 -2.45 -3.53
C LEU A 113 -0.84 -1.89 -2.12
N SER A 114 0.31 -1.94 -1.49
CA SER A 114 0.56 -1.28 -0.21
C SER A 114 2.03 -0.88 -0.12
N ILE A 115 2.29 0.36 0.26
CA ILE A 115 3.63 0.93 0.27
C ILE A 115 3.91 1.47 1.68
N HIS A 116 4.98 0.95 2.32
CA HIS A 116 5.43 1.35 3.66
C HIS A 116 4.39 1.23 4.78
N THR A 117 3.49 0.26 4.73
CA THR A 117 2.44 0.09 5.75
C THR A 117 2.52 -1.22 6.53
N LEU A 118 3.11 -2.28 5.97
CA LEU A 118 3.21 -3.61 6.58
C LEU A 118 3.76 -3.57 8.02
N TYR A 119 4.71 -2.67 8.27
CA TYR A 119 5.33 -2.50 9.60
C TYR A 119 4.34 -2.26 10.73
N PHE A 120 3.18 -1.70 10.40
CA PHE A 120 2.14 -1.28 11.35
C PHE A 120 1.01 -2.29 11.49
N TRP A 121 1.03 -3.39 10.72
CA TRP A 121 0.00 -4.42 10.80
C TRP A 121 0.27 -5.32 12.00
N GLN A 122 -0.65 -5.34 12.96
CA GLN A 122 -0.51 -6.17 14.15
C GLN A 122 -0.76 -7.65 13.87
N GLU A 123 -1.60 -7.96 12.87
CA GLU A 123 -1.96 -9.30 12.44
C GLU A 123 -1.66 -9.44 10.92
N PRO A 124 -0.36 -9.47 10.52
CA PRO A 124 0.01 -9.41 9.09
C PRO A 124 -0.52 -10.59 8.29
N LEU A 125 -0.54 -11.79 8.86
CA LEU A 125 -1.08 -12.97 8.18
C LEU A 125 -2.58 -12.83 7.91
N ARG A 126 -3.36 -12.32 8.88
CA ARG A 126 -4.78 -12.03 8.70
C ARG A 126 -5.03 -10.93 7.68
N ALA A 127 -4.21 -9.88 7.70
CA ALA A 127 -4.29 -8.82 6.71
C ALA A 127 -4.03 -9.34 5.28
N LEU A 128 -3.01 -10.18 5.11
CA LEU A 128 -2.69 -10.80 3.81
C LEU A 128 -3.78 -11.78 3.35
N ALA A 129 -4.40 -12.53 4.28
CA ALA A 129 -5.55 -13.40 3.96
C ALA A 129 -6.77 -12.57 3.48
N GLU A 130 -7.03 -11.41 4.09
CA GLU A 130 -8.08 -10.49 3.62
C GLU A 130 -7.76 -9.89 2.24
N ILE A 131 -6.51 -9.53 1.99
CA ILE A 131 -6.06 -9.08 0.68
C ILE A 131 -6.23 -10.19 -0.37
N GLN A 132 -5.78 -11.40 -0.03
CA GLN A 132 -5.96 -12.58 -0.88
C GLN A 132 -7.44 -12.84 -1.18
N ARG A 133 -8.31 -12.73 -0.18
CA ARG A 133 -9.77 -12.90 -0.33
C ARG A 133 -10.37 -11.94 -1.35
N VAL A 134 -10.02 -10.65 -1.27
CA VAL A 134 -10.59 -9.60 -2.14
C VAL A 134 -9.97 -9.53 -3.53
N LEU A 135 -8.77 -10.09 -3.74
CA LEU A 135 -8.18 -10.25 -5.06
C LEU A 135 -8.97 -11.26 -5.89
N LYS A 136 -9.10 -11.01 -7.18
CA LYS A 136 -9.58 -11.99 -8.17
C LYS A 136 -8.57 -13.13 -8.33
N PRO A 137 -9.00 -14.33 -8.78
CA PRO A 137 -8.06 -15.38 -9.19
C PRO A 137 -7.07 -14.83 -10.24
N GLY A 138 -5.77 -15.09 -10.06
CA GLY A 138 -4.69 -14.52 -10.89
C GLY A 138 -4.40 -13.04 -10.61
N GLY A 139 -5.09 -12.40 -9.67
CA GLY A 139 -4.84 -11.02 -9.27
C GLY A 139 -3.49 -10.86 -8.55
N THR A 140 -2.93 -9.66 -8.61
CA THR A 140 -1.58 -9.36 -8.14
C THR A 140 -1.58 -8.45 -6.92
N LEU A 141 -0.77 -8.76 -5.91
CA LEU A 141 -0.39 -7.88 -4.80
C LEU A 141 1.03 -7.38 -5.01
N ALA A 142 1.26 -6.06 -4.92
CA ALA A 142 2.59 -5.46 -4.76
C ALA A 142 2.70 -4.86 -3.35
N LEU A 143 3.62 -5.38 -2.55
CA LEU A 143 3.88 -4.93 -1.17
C LEU A 143 5.29 -4.37 -1.08
N THR A 144 5.41 -3.04 -1.04
CA THR A 144 6.72 -2.36 -0.99
C THR A 144 7.10 -1.99 0.43
N ILE A 145 8.31 -2.35 0.81
CA ILE A 145 8.87 -2.14 2.14
C ILE A 145 10.31 -1.61 2.08
N LEU A 146 10.74 -0.96 3.16
CA LEU A 146 12.16 -0.84 3.51
C LEU A 146 12.54 -2.14 4.23
N PRO A 147 13.45 -2.94 3.67
CA PRO A 147 13.79 -4.24 4.26
C PRO A 147 14.59 -4.08 5.56
N ARG A 148 14.53 -5.10 6.42
CA ARG A 148 15.19 -5.15 7.73
C ARG A 148 16.66 -4.76 7.65
N GLU A 149 17.37 -5.23 6.63
CA GLU A 149 18.81 -5.02 6.42
C GLU A 149 19.16 -3.55 6.12
N LYS A 150 18.16 -2.75 5.75
CA LYS A 150 18.29 -1.31 5.46
C LYS A 150 17.64 -0.44 6.53
N TRP A 151 17.03 -1.05 7.54
CA TRP A 151 16.33 -0.31 8.58
C TRP A 151 17.30 0.48 9.47
N PRO A 152 17.06 1.77 9.73
CA PRO A 152 17.87 2.56 10.65
C PRO A 152 17.91 1.91 12.05
N GLY A 153 19.10 1.84 12.66
CA GLY A 153 19.24 1.23 13.98
C GLY A 153 19.46 -0.30 13.98
N GLY A 154 19.85 -0.87 12.82
CA GLY A 154 20.26 -2.28 12.74
C GLY A 154 19.12 -3.29 12.67
N GLY A 155 17.94 -2.88 12.18
CA GLY A 155 16.85 -3.81 11.91
C GLY A 155 16.09 -4.31 13.14
N THR A 156 16.31 -3.73 14.29
CA THR A 156 15.49 -3.95 15.48
C THR A 156 14.26 -3.06 15.38
N GLY A 157 13.11 -3.59 15.11
CA GLY A 157 11.84 -2.84 15.10
C GLY A 157 11.61 -2.07 16.41
N THR A 158 10.46 -1.47 16.55
CA THR A 158 10.02 -0.83 17.79
C THR A 158 8.74 -1.51 18.27
N GLU A 159 8.29 -1.21 19.48
CA GLU A 159 7.00 -1.68 20.01
C GLU A 159 5.82 -1.50 19.01
N TYR A 160 5.93 -0.52 18.09
CA TYR A 160 4.87 -0.17 17.15
C TYR A 160 5.21 -0.46 15.67
N CYS A 161 6.37 -1.05 15.41
CA CYS A 161 6.88 -1.22 14.06
C CYS A 161 7.67 -2.54 13.95
N ILE A 162 7.11 -3.50 13.25
CA ILE A 162 7.76 -4.79 12.97
C ILE A 162 8.49 -4.67 11.63
N VAL A 163 9.77 -5.02 11.61
CA VAL A 163 10.59 -4.96 10.38
C VAL A 163 10.76 -6.35 9.77
N TYR A 164 10.71 -6.41 8.46
CA TYR A 164 10.72 -7.64 7.68
C TYR A 164 11.86 -7.63 6.66
N SER A 165 12.44 -8.81 6.40
CA SER A 165 13.22 -9.07 5.18
C SER A 165 12.27 -9.34 4.01
N GLY A 166 12.79 -9.37 2.78
CA GLY A 166 12.02 -9.81 1.62
C GLY A 166 11.49 -11.23 1.79
N ASP A 167 12.33 -12.14 2.27
CA ASP A 167 11.99 -13.55 2.48
C ASP A 167 10.89 -13.74 3.56
N ASP A 168 10.90 -12.93 4.64
CA ASP A 168 9.82 -12.94 5.63
C ASP A 168 8.48 -12.62 4.98
N VAL A 169 8.45 -11.62 4.07
CA VAL A 169 7.21 -11.21 3.39
C VAL A 169 6.76 -12.26 2.38
N VAL A 170 7.70 -12.87 1.63
CA VAL A 170 7.40 -14.00 0.72
C VAL A 170 6.73 -15.12 1.51
N LYS A 171 7.34 -15.52 2.64
CA LYS A 171 6.77 -16.56 3.51
C LYS A 171 5.37 -16.19 4.01
N LEU A 172 5.18 -14.96 4.50
CA LEU A 172 3.86 -14.50 4.97
C LEU A 172 2.79 -14.54 3.86
N MET A 173 3.14 -14.18 2.62
CA MET A 173 2.22 -14.25 1.50
C MET A 173 1.82 -15.70 1.17
N LEU A 174 2.80 -16.62 1.12
CA LEU A 174 2.53 -18.03 0.87
C LEU A 174 1.67 -18.66 1.99
N ASP A 175 1.99 -18.36 3.25
CA ASP A 175 1.21 -18.80 4.41
C ASP A 175 -0.23 -18.22 4.40
N ALA A 176 -0.45 -17.06 3.78
CA ALA A 176 -1.76 -16.45 3.59
C ALA A 176 -2.55 -17.01 2.39
N GLY A 177 -1.99 -17.93 1.62
CA GLY A 177 -2.66 -18.61 0.51
C GLY A 177 -2.41 -18.00 -0.87
N PHE A 178 -1.39 -17.15 -1.06
CA PHE A 178 -0.93 -16.76 -2.39
C PHE A 178 -0.27 -17.96 -3.09
N THR A 179 -0.52 -18.13 -4.38
CA THR A 179 0.02 -19.26 -5.17
C THR A 179 1.50 -19.12 -5.45
N SER A 180 1.99 -17.89 -5.55
CA SER A 180 3.42 -17.56 -5.67
C SER A 180 3.72 -16.21 -5.06
N ALA A 181 4.96 -16.03 -4.60
CA ALA A 181 5.48 -14.75 -4.17
C ALA A 181 6.98 -14.68 -4.46
N HIS A 182 7.48 -13.50 -4.86
CA HIS A 182 8.90 -13.27 -5.11
C HIS A 182 9.30 -11.83 -4.81
N VAL A 183 10.58 -11.62 -4.56
CA VAL A 183 11.15 -10.30 -4.25
C VAL A 183 11.60 -9.60 -5.53
N GLU A 184 11.19 -8.34 -5.67
CA GLU A 184 11.68 -7.41 -6.69
C GLU A 184 12.48 -6.29 -5.99
N PRO A 185 13.80 -6.20 -6.19
CA PRO A 185 14.60 -5.11 -5.66
C PRO A 185 14.36 -3.83 -6.45
N CYS A 186 14.27 -2.69 -5.76
CA CYS A 186 14.14 -1.39 -6.44
C CYS A 186 15.44 -1.05 -7.21
N PRO A 187 15.40 -0.89 -8.53
CA PRO A 187 16.56 -0.58 -9.34
C PRO A 187 16.97 0.89 -9.25
N LEU A 188 16.11 1.74 -8.70
CA LEU A 188 16.33 3.18 -8.62
C LEU A 188 17.29 3.51 -7.47
N PRO A 189 18.08 4.58 -7.59
CA PRO A 189 18.86 5.12 -6.48
C PRO A 189 17.95 5.81 -5.47
N THR A 190 17.11 5.02 -4.78
CA THR A 190 16.26 5.51 -3.71
C THR A 190 17.08 5.72 -2.44
N GLN A 191 16.64 6.64 -1.60
CA GLN A 191 17.37 6.97 -0.36
C GLN A 191 17.52 5.74 0.56
N PHE A 192 16.58 4.80 0.52
CA PHE A 192 16.49 3.70 1.48
C PHE A 192 16.67 2.30 0.85
N ARG A 193 16.75 2.17 -0.45
CA ARG A 193 16.87 0.88 -1.17
C ARG A 193 15.75 -0.10 -0.82
N GLU A 194 14.52 0.32 -1.09
CA GLU A 194 13.32 -0.48 -0.90
C GLU A 194 13.35 -1.75 -1.76
N LEU A 195 12.50 -2.70 -1.38
CA LEU A 195 12.09 -3.82 -2.22
C LEU A 195 10.56 -3.93 -2.24
N SER A 196 10.04 -4.59 -3.26
CA SER A 196 8.66 -4.99 -3.33
C SER A 196 8.57 -6.51 -3.34
N VAL A 197 7.58 -7.06 -2.66
CA VAL A 197 7.23 -8.48 -2.82
C VAL A 197 5.95 -8.56 -3.64
N ILE A 198 6.04 -9.30 -4.74
CA ILE A 198 4.93 -9.52 -5.66
C ILE A 198 4.32 -10.87 -5.35
N GLY A 199 3.02 -10.88 -5.02
CA GLY A 199 2.25 -12.10 -4.77
C GLY A 199 1.14 -12.27 -5.81
N ILE A 200 0.93 -13.52 -6.26
CA ILE A 200 -0.17 -13.91 -7.16
C ILE A 200 -1.18 -14.75 -6.40
N LYS A 201 -2.46 -14.42 -6.53
CA LYS A 201 -3.56 -15.23 -5.97
C LYS A 201 -3.81 -16.48 -6.75
#